data_89a5a21ab66b7431f3f34febb6b29b95
#
_entry.id   89a5a21ab66b7431f3f34febb6b29b95
#
_cell.length_a   1.000
_cell.length_b   1.000
_cell.length_c   1.000
_cell.angle_alpha   90.00
_cell.angle_beta   90.00
_cell.angle_gamma   90.00
#
_symmetry.space_group_name_H-M   'P 1'
#
loop_
_entity.id
_entity.type
_entity.pdbx_description
1 polymer ?
#
loop_
_entity_poly.entity_id
_entity_poly.type
_entity_poly.pdbx_seq_one_letter_code
_entity_poly.pdbx_strand_id
1 'polypeptide(L)'
;MSPGRDCTAFLQWALPSLQRSWPGYRRVRHLLCKRLAQRLKALGLADLEAYRRQLATRPDEWRVLDALCAIPVSRFYRDRGVYGALERRVLPALVETAAHPALAAWSAGCASGEEPYSLALVWALRLQPRFPDARLRIVATDSDPEVLARARAGRYARSSLKELPEDLRVQGFEEKEDGAWRIRDRFRAVDFVQQDLREAMPDGPFDLILCRNVVLTYYAAPLRDLLVTRIAARLRPGGALVVGAHESVPPGVRELVAWRGARMIYRKRAAGHSGD
;
A
#
# COMPACT_ATOMS: atom_id res chain seq x y z
N MET A 1 -19.63 -11.05 -29.59
CA MET A 1 -19.54 -10.20 -28.35
C MET A 1 -18.14 -9.59 -28.26
N SER A 2 -18.01 -8.36 -27.79
CA SER A 2 -16.68 -7.70 -27.74
C SER A 2 -15.86 -8.27 -26.57
N PRO A 3 -14.57 -8.69 -26.81
CA PRO A 3 -13.71 -9.30 -25.77
C PRO A 3 -13.63 -8.50 -24.46
N GLY A 4 -13.76 -7.18 -24.54
CA GLY A 4 -13.72 -6.31 -23.38
C GLY A 4 -15.00 -6.33 -22.51
N ARG A 5 -16.18 -6.63 -23.08
CA ARG A 5 -17.43 -6.79 -22.33
C ARG A 5 -17.45 -8.12 -21.57
N ASP A 6 -16.97 -9.17 -22.20
CA ASP A 6 -16.92 -10.52 -21.61
C ASP A 6 -15.97 -10.54 -20.40
N CYS A 7 -14.82 -9.87 -20.50
CA CYS A 7 -13.88 -9.73 -19.38
C CYS A 7 -14.49 -8.93 -18.20
N THR A 8 -15.23 -7.87 -18.48
CA THR A 8 -15.91 -7.10 -17.42
C THR A 8 -16.96 -7.93 -16.68
N ALA A 9 -17.80 -8.66 -17.43
CA ALA A 9 -18.80 -9.54 -16.85
C ALA A 9 -18.15 -10.67 -16.02
N PHE A 10 -17.07 -11.27 -16.52
CA PHE A 10 -16.30 -12.27 -15.78
C PHE A 10 -15.77 -11.70 -14.47
N LEU A 11 -15.13 -10.54 -14.47
CA LEU A 11 -14.58 -9.91 -13.27
C LEU A 11 -15.67 -9.56 -12.26
N GLN A 12 -16.82 -9.06 -12.70
CA GLN A 12 -17.97 -8.77 -11.82
C GLN A 12 -18.52 -10.02 -11.15
N TRP A 13 -18.46 -11.17 -11.82
CA TRP A 13 -18.84 -12.46 -11.27
C TRP A 13 -17.78 -13.03 -10.32
N ALA A 14 -16.49 -12.96 -10.69
CA ALA A 14 -15.41 -13.62 -9.94
C ALA A 14 -14.97 -12.86 -8.67
N LEU A 15 -14.89 -11.53 -8.74
CA LEU A 15 -14.37 -10.71 -7.64
C LEU A 15 -15.09 -10.88 -6.30
N PRO A 16 -16.45 -11.00 -6.24
CA PRO A 16 -17.14 -11.26 -4.97
C PRO A 16 -16.70 -12.56 -4.29
N SER A 17 -16.44 -13.63 -5.05
CA SER A 17 -15.94 -14.90 -4.51
C SER A 17 -14.53 -14.78 -3.90
N LEU A 18 -13.76 -13.79 -4.35
CA LEU A 18 -12.44 -13.42 -3.80
C LEU A 18 -12.53 -12.33 -2.71
N GLN A 19 -13.75 -12.00 -2.26
CA GLN A 19 -14.02 -10.89 -1.33
C GLN A 19 -13.44 -9.54 -1.81
N ARG A 20 -13.41 -9.34 -3.13
CA ARG A 20 -12.88 -8.13 -3.78
C ARG A 20 -14.00 -7.26 -4.33
N SER A 21 -13.75 -5.95 -4.38
CA SER A 21 -14.72 -4.91 -4.73
C SER A 21 -14.56 -4.46 -6.18
N TRP A 22 -15.51 -4.77 -7.06
CA TRP A 22 -15.50 -4.34 -8.46
C TRP A 22 -15.23 -2.81 -8.67
N PRO A 23 -15.82 -1.89 -7.91
CA PRO A 23 -15.49 -0.46 -8.02
C PRO A 23 -14.00 -0.14 -8.00
N GLY A 24 -13.20 -0.83 -7.19
CA GLY A 24 -11.75 -0.66 -7.11
C GLY A 24 -11.02 -1.03 -8.40
N TYR A 25 -11.56 -2.01 -9.13
CA TYR A 25 -10.94 -2.54 -10.35
C TYR A 25 -11.36 -1.82 -11.64
N ARG A 26 -12.42 -1.02 -11.62
CA ARG A 26 -12.97 -0.37 -12.82
C ARG A 26 -11.91 0.33 -13.67
N ARG A 27 -11.07 1.14 -13.03
CA ARG A 27 -10.05 1.96 -13.72
C ARG A 27 -8.87 1.14 -14.22
N VAL A 28 -8.60 0.02 -13.58
CA VAL A 28 -7.45 -0.85 -13.89
C VAL A 28 -7.85 -2.17 -14.55
N ARG A 29 -9.13 -2.33 -14.94
CA ARG A 29 -9.66 -3.57 -15.53
C ARG A 29 -8.86 -4.07 -16.74
N HIS A 30 -8.32 -3.15 -17.55
CA HIS A 30 -7.53 -3.51 -18.72
C HIS A 30 -6.28 -4.32 -18.35
N LEU A 31 -5.66 -4.07 -17.21
CA LEU A 31 -4.52 -4.84 -16.70
C LEU A 31 -4.94 -6.26 -16.34
N LEU A 32 -6.10 -6.40 -15.65
CA LEU A 32 -6.63 -7.71 -15.30
C LEU A 32 -7.03 -8.49 -16.55
N CYS A 33 -7.71 -7.86 -17.50
CA CYS A 33 -8.11 -8.51 -18.74
C CYS A 33 -6.89 -8.99 -19.53
N LYS A 34 -5.79 -8.22 -19.57
CA LYS A 34 -4.53 -8.64 -20.19
C LYS A 34 -3.95 -9.87 -19.48
N ARG A 35 -3.91 -9.89 -18.15
CA ARG A 35 -3.42 -11.03 -17.36
C ARG A 35 -4.30 -12.26 -17.52
N LEU A 36 -5.62 -12.09 -17.53
CA LEU A 36 -6.57 -13.17 -17.80
C LEU A 36 -6.35 -13.76 -19.19
N ALA A 37 -6.18 -12.94 -20.22
CA ALA A 37 -5.88 -13.42 -21.57
C ALA A 37 -4.57 -14.24 -21.63
N GLN A 38 -3.54 -13.81 -20.92
CA GLN A 38 -2.30 -14.55 -20.78
C GLN A 38 -2.52 -15.88 -20.03
N ARG A 39 -3.35 -15.89 -18.98
CA ARG A 39 -3.68 -17.12 -18.25
C ARG A 39 -4.46 -18.12 -19.10
N LEU A 40 -5.47 -17.65 -19.84
CA LEU A 40 -6.21 -18.49 -20.79
C LEU A 40 -5.27 -19.17 -21.78
N LYS A 41 -4.35 -18.40 -22.37
CA LYS A 41 -3.34 -18.93 -23.29
C LYS A 41 -2.46 -19.99 -22.63
N ALA A 42 -1.99 -19.74 -21.40
CA ALA A 42 -1.15 -20.68 -20.65
C ALA A 42 -1.88 -21.98 -20.31
N LEU A 43 -3.20 -21.93 -20.16
CA LEU A 43 -4.05 -23.10 -19.85
C LEU A 43 -4.62 -23.79 -21.13
N GLY A 44 -4.38 -23.23 -22.33
CA GLY A 44 -4.98 -23.73 -23.56
C GLY A 44 -6.49 -23.57 -23.64
N LEU A 45 -7.07 -22.58 -22.92
CA LEU A 45 -8.50 -22.35 -22.88
C LEU A 45 -8.93 -21.36 -23.96
N ALA A 46 -10.08 -21.63 -24.58
CA ALA A 46 -10.60 -20.82 -25.68
C ALA A 46 -11.15 -19.46 -25.21
N ASP A 47 -11.80 -19.42 -24.05
CA ASP A 47 -12.51 -18.24 -23.56
C ASP A 47 -12.67 -18.21 -22.03
N LEU A 48 -13.25 -17.12 -21.53
CA LEU A 48 -13.50 -16.92 -20.09
C LEU A 48 -14.60 -17.83 -19.55
N GLU A 49 -15.50 -18.33 -20.39
CA GLU A 49 -16.51 -19.30 -19.96
C GLU A 49 -15.88 -20.68 -19.71
N ALA A 50 -14.93 -21.09 -20.53
CA ALA A 50 -14.12 -22.28 -20.28
C ALA A 50 -13.31 -22.14 -18.97
N TYR A 51 -12.76 -20.93 -18.71
CA TYR A 51 -12.06 -20.65 -17.47
C TYR A 51 -12.99 -20.68 -16.24
N ARG A 52 -14.21 -20.18 -16.38
CA ARG A 52 -15.24 -20.25 -15.33
C ARG A 52 -15.59 -21.70 -14.97
N ARG A 53 -15.73 -22.58 -15.96
CA ARG A 53 -15.93 -24.02 -15.75
C ARG A 53 -14.71 -24.65 -15.03
N GLN A 54 -13.50 -24.26 -15.39
CA GLN A 54 -12.29 -24.73 -14.73
C GLN A 54 -12.25 -24.28 -13.24
N LEU A 55 -12.59 -23.05 -12.94
CA LEU A 55 -12.66 -22.52 -11.57
C LEU A 55 -13.68 -23.30 -10.71
N ALA A 56 -14.77 -23.81 -11.31
CA ALA A 56 -15.76 -24.62 -10.59
C ALA A 56 -15.22 -26.01 -10.19
N THR A 57 -14.24 -26.55 -10.91
CA THR A 57 -13.70 -27.89 -10.69
C THR A 57 -12.30 -27.89 -10.05
N ARG A 58 -11.61 -26.76 -10.01
CA ARG A 58 -10.23 -26.62 -9.51
C ARG A 58 -10.09 -25.50 -8.48
N PRO A 59 -10.29 -25.79 -7.19
CA PRO A 59 -10.22 -24.78 -6.12
C PRO A 59 -8.88 -24.02 -6.07
N ASP A 60 -7.77 -24.68 -6.43
CA ASP A 60 -6.45 -24.01 -6.43
C ASP A 60 -6.33 -22.90 -7.48
N GLU A 61 -7.11 -22.97 -8.56
CA GLU A 61 -7.10 -21.95 -9.61
C GLU A 61 -7.69 -20.61 -9.12
N TRP A 62 -8.53 -20.62 -8.09
CA TRP A 62 -8.99 -19.39 -7.43
C TRP A 62 -7.84 -18.62 -6.77
N ARG A 63 -6.83 -19.31 -6.21
CA ARG A 63 -5.63 -18.66 -5.66
C ARG A 63 -4.82 -17.97 -6.75
N VAL A 64 -4.70 -18.63 -7.92
CA VAL A 64 -4.04 -18.04 -9.09
C VAL A 64 -4.79 -16.79 -9.57
N LEU A 65 -6.13 -16.89 -9.68
CA LEU A 65 -6.96 -15.75 -10.06
C LEU A 65 -6.84 -14.60 -9.06
N ASP A 66 -6.80 -14.89 -7.76
CA ASP A 66 -6.61 -13.88 -6.73
C ASP A 66 -5.26 -13.16 -6.85
N ALA A 67 -4.18 -13.91 -7.11
CA ALA A 67 -2.86 -13.35 -7.37
C ALA A 67 -2.84 -12.47 -8.64
N LEU A 68 -3.56 -12.86 -9.71
CA LEU A 68 -3.72 -12.03 -10.90
C LEU A 68 -4.43 -10.71 -10.62
N CYS A 69 -5.27 -10.65 -9.57
CA CYS A 69 -5.96 -9.44 -9.13
C CYS A 69 -5.08 -8.48 -8.32
N ALA A 70 -3.87 -8.85 -7.93
CA ALA A 70 -2.93 -7.92 -7.30
C ALA A 70 -2.52 -6.81 -8.28
N ILE A 71 -2.59 -5.55 -7.86
CA ILE A 71 -2.27 -4.37 -8.69
C ILE A 71 -1.05 -3.66 -8.11
N PRO A 72 0.17 -4.08 -8.43
CA PRO A 72 1.40 -3.52 -7.89
C PRO A 72 1.81 -2.23 -8.62
N VAL A 73 0.89 -1.26 -8.72
CA VAL A 73 1.18 0.05 -9.33
C VAL A 73 1.46 1.06 -8.25
N SER A 74 2.72 1.43 -8.11
CA SER A 74 3.18 2.43 -7.15
C SER A 74 4.07 3.47 -7.82
N ARG A 75 4.31 4.59 -7.15
CA ARG A 75 5.22 5.66 -7.54
C ARG A 75 5.79 6.34 -6.30
N PHE A 76 7.03 6.84 -6.41
CA PHE A 76 7.60 7.65 -5.35
C PHE A 76 6.78 8.91 -5.11
N TYR A 77 6.63 9.26 -3.84
CA TYR A 77 5.97 10.49 -3.39
C TYR A 77 4.54 10.66 -3.94
N ARG A 78 3.86 9.55 -4.17
CA ARG A 78 2.49 9.51 -4.68
C ARG A 78 1.57 10.31 -3.77
N ASP A 79 0.78 11.22 -4.37
CA ASP A 79 -0.09 12.17 -3.66
C ASP A 79 0.74 13.16 -2.81
N ARG A 80 1.46 14.07 -3.45
CA ARG A 80 2.38 15.07 -2.86
C ARG A 80 1.82 15.76 -1.62
N GLY A 81 0.51 16.04 -1.59
CA GLY A 81 -0.15 16.66 -0.44
C GLY A 81 -0.09 15.81 0.84
N VAL A 82 -0.14 14.48 0.70
CA VAL A 82 0.00 13.54 1.82
C VAL A 82 1.41 13.61 2.41
N TYR A 83 2.45 13.51 1.57
CA TYR A 83 3.83 13.60 2.04
C TYR A 83 4.14 14.98 2.63
N GLY A 84 3.59 16.06 2.04
CA GLY A 84 3.71 17.39 2.61
C GLY A 84 3.03 17.53 3.98
N ALA A 85 1.91 16.86 4.21
CA ALA A 85 1.28 16.81 5.53
C ALA A 85 2.07 15.95 6.52
N LEU A 86 2.61 14.81 6.07
CA LEU A 86 3.52 13.98 6.88
C LEU A 86 4.74 14.77 7.34
N GLU A 87 5.42 15.45 6.42
CA GLU A 87 6.64 16.22 6.69
C GLU A 87 6.39 17.39 7.66
N ARG A 88 5.35 18.18 7.41
CA ARG A 88 5.16 19.44 8.13
C ARG A 88 4.34 19.34 9.41
N ARG A 89 3.53 18.30 9.57
CA ARG A 89 2.55 18.22 10.67
C ARG A 89 2.56 16.90 11.42
N VAL A 90 2.44 15.76 10.68
CA VAL A 90 2.16 14.48 11.32
C VAL A 90 3.41 13.90 11.98
N LEU A 91 4.50 13.77 11.22
CA LEU A 91 5.76 13.23 11.76
C LEU A 91 6.34 14.10 12.89
N PRO A 92 6.37 15.45 12.79
CA PRO A 92 6.75 16.29 13.94
C PRO A 92 5.90 16.03 15.18
N ALA A 93 4.56 16.01 15.04
CA ALA A 93 3.67 15.76 16.17
C ALA A 93 3.86 14.36 16.78
N LEU A 94 4.14 13.33 15.94
CA LEU A 94 4.45 12.00 16.43
C LEU A 94 5.76 11.97 17.22
N VAL A 95 6.81 12.68 16.76
CA VAL A 95 8.09 12.78 17.48
C VAL A 95 7.90 13.51 18.82
N GLU A 96 7.21 14.64 18.80
CA GLU A 96 6.97 15.48 20.00
C GLU A 96 6.13 14.78 21.08
N THR A 97 5.24 13.85 20.66
CA THR A 97 4.36 13.11 21.59
C THR A 97 4.85 11.70 21.90
N ALA A 98 5.95 11.27 21.30
CA ALA A 98 6.51 9.93 21.54
C ALA A 98 7.10 9.82 22.94
N ALA A 99 6.84 8.70 23.61
CA ALA A 99 7.45 8.40 24.92
C ALA A 99 8.95 8.04 24.82
N HIS A 100 9.45 7.75 23.61
CA HIS A 100 10.84 7.36 23.34
C HIS A 100 11.23 7.83 21.92
N PRO A 101 12.53 8.04 21.66
CA PRO A 101 13.00 8.65 20.41
C PRO A 101 12.81 7.75 19.17
N ALA A 102 12.44 6.49 19.33
CA ALA A 102 12.28 5.54 18.23
C ALA A 102 10.82 5.43 17.78
N LEU A 103 10.50 5.98 16.63
CA LEU A 103 9.22 5.78 15.95
C LEU A 103 9.24 4.49 15.12
N ALA A 104 8.10 3.82 15.06
CA ALA A 104 7.86 2.67 14.19
C ALA A 104 6.82 3.00 13.13
N ALA A 105 7.15 2.78 11.85
CA ALA A 105 6.22 2.91 10.74
C ALA A 105 6.01 1.58 10.01
N TRP A 106 4.79 1.37 9.51
CA TRP A 106 4.45 0.24 8.68
C TRP A 106 3.83 0.69 7.35
N SER A 107 4.38 0.23 6.23
CA SER A 107 3.81 0.38 4.89
C SER A 107 3.14 -0.94 4.50
N ALA A 108 1.82 -0.96 4.50
CA ALA A 108 0.98 -2.12 4.23
C ALA A 108 0.58 -2.20 2.75
N GLY A 109 1.02 -3.24 2.04
CA GLY A 109 0.89 -3.35 0.59
C GLY A 109 1.86 -2.42 -0.14
N CYS A 110 3.15 -2.57 0.19
CA CYS A 110 4.21 -1.65 -0.23
C CYS A 110 4.63 -1.76 -1.70
N ALA A 111 4.11 -2.74 -2.44
CA ALA A 111 4.48 -3.05 -3.81
C ALA A 111 6.01 -3.13 -3.99
N SER A 112 6.57 -2.44 -4.99
CA SER A 112 8.01 -2.42 -5.27
C SER A 112 8.81 -1.45 -4.38
N GLY A 113 8.25 -1.00 -3.24
CA GLY A 113 8.99 -0.25 -2.23
C GLY A 113 8.98 1.27 -2.42
N GLU A 114 8.28 1.82 -3.40
CA GLU A 114 8.25 3.27 -3.66
C GLU A 114 7.69 4.06 -2.47
N GLU A 115 6.68 3.52 -1.77
CA GLU A 115 6.08 4.17 -0.61
C GLU A 115 7.01 4.18 0.61
N PRO A 116 7.53 3.04 1.12
CA PRO A 116 8.42 3.05 2.28
C PRO A 116 9.74 3.79 2.01
N TYR A 117 10.29 3.73 0.81
CA TYR A 117 11.47 4.51 0.46
C TYR A 117 11.18 6.02 0.34
N SER A 118 9.99 6.42 -0.10
CA SER A 118 9.59 7.84 -0.04
C SER A 118 9.54 8.34 1.41
N LEU A 119 9.01 7.51 2.32
CA LEU A 119 9.01 7.82 3.75
C LEU A 119 10.44 7.90 4.31
N ALA A 120 11.31 6.95 3.95
CA ALA A 120 12.72 6.94 4.37
C ALA A 120 13.47 8.20 3.92
N LEU A 121 13.25 8.64 2.66
CA LEU A 121 13.85 9.87 2.13
C LEU A 121 13.35 11.11 2.86
N VAL A 122 12.03 11.24 3.06
CA VAL A 122 11.44 12.35 3.81
C VAL A 122 11.98 12.38 5.23
N TRP A 123 12.05 11.23 5.90
CA TRP A 123 12.61 11.14 7.23
C TRP A 123 14.07 11.61 7.27
N ALA A 124 14.92 10.97 6.50
CA ALA A 124 16.35 11.22 6.56
C ALA A 124 16.77 12.65 6.12
N LEU A 125 16.09 13.20 5.12
CA LEU A 125 16.47 14.47 4.50
C LEU A 125 15.70 15.68 5.02
N ARG A 126 14.53 15.50 5.64
CA ARG A 126 13.65 16.57 6.11
C ARG A 126 13.40 16.57 7.61
N LEU A 127 13.28 15.38 8.22
CA LEU A 127 12.93 15.26 9.63
C LEU A 127 14.15 15.08 10.52
N GLN A 128 15.07 14.18 10.15
CA GLN A 128 16.27 13.88 10.92
C GLN A 128 17.11 15.12 11.27
N PRO A 129 17.31 16.12 10.35
CA PRO A 129 18.03 17.36 10.69
C PRO A 129 17.31 18.21 11.75
N ARG A 130 15.97 18.09 11.84
CA ARG A 130 15.15 18.84 12.82
C ARG A 130 15.02 18.10 14.15
N PHE A 131 15.15 16.77 14.13
CA PHE A 131 15.00 15.87 15.26
C PHE A 131 16.18 14.89 15.31
N PRO A 132 17.40 15.35 15.63
CA PRO A 132 18.61 14.55 15.48
C PRO A 132 18.63 13.28 16.35
N ASP A 133 17.96 13.31 17.51
CA ASP A 133 17.89 12.18 18.44
C ASP A 133 16.78 11.17 18.08
N ALA A 134 15.81 11.57 17.25
CA ALA A 134 14.72 10.69 16.84
C ALA A 134 15.20 9.66 15.81
N ARG A 135 14.61 8.48 15.83
CA ARG A 135 14.87 7.39 14.87
C ARG A 135 13.56 6.92 14.26
N LEU A 136 13.61 6.42 13.03
CA LEU A 136 12.46 5.82 12.37
C LEU A 136 12.82 4.41 11.89
N ARG A 137 12.13 3.41 12.40
CA ARG A 137 12.13 2.06 11.86
C ARG A 137 10.96 1.90 10.90
N ILE A 138 11.21 1.35 9.72
CA ILE A 138 10.18 1.11 8.71
C ILE A 138 10.06 -0.38 8.42
N VAL A 139 8.88 -0.95 8.65
CA VAL A 139 8.48 -2.28 8.19
C VAL A 139 7.61 -2.10 6.96
N ALA A 140 7.83 -2.89 5.92
CA ALA A 140 7.07 -2.84 4.67
C ALA A 140 6.62 -4.25 4.28
N THR A 141 5.33 -4.43 4.04
CA THR A 141 4.77 -5.75 3.73
C THR A 141 4.03 -5.75 2.41
N ASP A 142 4.16 -6.85 1.67
CA ASP A 142 3.34 -7.17 0.49
C ASP A 142 3.17 -8.69 0.39
N SER A 143 2.10 -9.15 -0.25
CA SER A 143 1.85 -10.58 -0.45
C SER A 143 2.66 -11.16 -1.61
N ASP A 144 3.09 -10.32 -2.56
CA ASP A 144 3.78 -10.74 -3.78
C ASP A 144 5.32 -10.74 -3.58
N PRO A 145 5.96 -11.93 -3.59
CA PRO A 145 7.41 -12.03 -3.41
C PRO A 145 8.21 -11.37 -4.53
N GLU A 146 7.66 -11.30 -5.76
CA GLU A 146 8.37 -10.70 -6.90
C GLU A 146 8.46 -9.18 -6.75
N VAL A 147 7.39 -8.51 -6.26
CA VAL A 147 7.45 -7.07 -6.01
C VAL A 147 8.38 -6.76 -4.84
N LEU A 148 8.43 -7.61 -3.81
CA LEU A 148 9.37 -7.45 -2.71
C LEU A 148 10.83 -7.66 -3.13
N ALA A 149 11.08 -8.58 -4.06
CA ALA A 149 12.42 -8.75 -4.65
C ALA A 149 12.86 -7.46 -5.39
N ARG A 150 11.96 -6.83 -6.17
CA ARG A 150 12.21 -5.53 -6.80
C ARG A 150 12.42 -4.41 -5.77
N ALA A 151 11.63 -4.39 -4.71
CA ALA A 151 11.80 -3.43 -3.61
C ALA A 151 13.20 -3.55 -2.98
N ARG A 152 13.63 -4.78 -2.67
CA ARG A 152 14.97 -5.05 -2.14
C ARG A 152 16.09 -4.72 -3.13
N ALA A 153 15.88 -4.87 -4.44
CA ALA A 153 16.85 -4.45 -5.45
C ALA A 153 17.01 -2.93 -5.47
N GLY A 154 15.94 -2.18 -5.18
CA GLY A 154 15.93 -0.73 -5.12
C GLY A 154 16.24 -0.04 -6.43
N ARG A 155 15.86 -0.65 -7.57
CA ARG A 155 16.11 -0.16 -8.94
C ARG A 155 14.79 0.20 -9.60
N TYR A 156 14.72 1.39 -10.16
CA TYR A 156 13.48 1.99 -10.65
C TYR A 156 13.67 2.65 -12.01
N ALA A 157 12.62 2.67 -12.82
CA ALA A 157 12.57 3.49 -14.01
C ALA A 157 12.41 4.97 -13.62
N ARG A 158 12.95 5.87 -14.44
CA ARG A 158 12.80 7.34 -14.26
C ARG A 158 11.34 7.76 -14.10
N SER A 159 10.42 7.07 -14.76
CA SER A 159 8.98 7.34 -14.66
C SER A 159 8.40 7.17 -13.26
N SER A 160 8.96 6.26 -12.44
CA SER A 160 8.54 6.06 -11.05
C SER A 160 8.89 7.23 -10.14
N LEU A 161 9.89 8.05 -10.50
CA LEU A 161 10.40 9.17 -9.70
C LEU A 161 9.78 10.54 -10.07
N LYS A 162 8.84 10.59 -11.03
CA LYS A 162 8.29 11.85 -11.54
C LYS A 162 7.66 12.77 -10.50
N GLU A 163 7.04 12.19 -9.45
CA GLU A 163 6.38 12.97 -8.41
C GLU A 163 7.31 13.33 -7.25
N LEU A 164 8.49 12.70 -7.18
CA LEU A 164 9.48 12.96 -6.15
C LEU A 164 10.08 14.37 -6.32
N PRO A 165 10.14 15.19 -5.25
CA PRO A 165 10.85 16.47 -5.28
C PRO A 165 12.29 16.32 -5.77
N GLU A 166 12.76 17.31 -6.53
CA GLU A 166 14.07 17.27 -7.20
C GLU A 166 15.22 17.04 -6.22
N ASP A 167 15.19 17.74 -5.09
CA ASP A 167 16.21 17.63 -4.07
C ASP A 167 16.24 16.25 -3.39
N LEU A 168 15.07 15.62 -3.17
CA LEU A 168 14.99 14.24 -2.69
C LEU A 168 15.46 13.24 -3.74
N ARG A 169 15.21 13.52 -5.02
CA ARG A 169 15.66 12.68 -6.13
C ARG A 169 17.19 12.72 -6.26
N VAL A 170 17.78 13.89 -6.29
CA VAL A 170 19.24 14.06 -6.44
C VAL A 170 20.02 13.47 -5.26
N GLN A 171 19.52 13.67 -4.03
CA GLN A 171 20.17 13.15 -2.83
C GLN A 171 19.87 11.67 -2.59
N GLY A 172 18.67 11.19 -3.01
CA GLY A 172 18.19 9.84 -2.73
C GLY A 172 18.63 8.78 -3.72
N PHE A 173 18.93 9.17 -4.95
CA PHE A 173 19.17 8.22 -6.03
C PHE A 173 20.47 8.46 -6.75
N GLU A 174 20.91 7.44 -7.46
CA GLU A 174 21.97 7.49 -8.47
C GLU A 174 21.47 6.89 -9.78
N GLU A 175 21.78 7.52 -10.90
CA GLU A 175 21.50 6.97 -12.22
C GLU A 175 22.60 5.96 -12.57
N LYS A 176 22.18 4.79 -13.07
CA LYS A 176 23.10 3.72 -13.50
C LYS A 176 23.26 3.76 -15.02
N GLU A 177 24.32 3.14 -15.54
CA GLU A 177 24.66 3.11 -16.96
C GLU A 177 23.53 2.61 -17.87
N ASP A 178 22.69 1.71 -17.36
CA ASP A 178 21.51 1.18 -18.06
C ASP A 178 20.27 2.10 -18.00
N GLY A 179 20.41 3.33 -17.47
CA GLY A 179 19.32 4.30 -17.34
C GLY A 179 18.36 4.03 -16.18
N ALA A 180 18.59 2.99 -15.40
CA ALA A 180 17.83 2.76 -14.17
C ALA A 180 18.30 3.68 -13.04
N TRP A 181 17.39 4.04 -12.16
CA TRP A 181 17.67 4.83 -10.96
C TRP A 181 17.70 3.92 -9.74
N ARG A 182 18.84 3.87 -9.04
CA ARG A 182 19.00 3.07 -7.83
C ARG A 182 18.95 3.97 -6.60
N ILE A 183 18.12 3.59 -5.62
CA ILE A 183 18.13 4.28 -4.31
C ILE A 183 19.47 4.03 -3.61
N ARG A 184 20.05 5.09 -3.04
CA ARG A 184 21.34 5.01 -2.34
C ARG A 184 21.23 4.16 -1.07
N ASP A 185 22.26 3.41 -0.77
CA ASP A 185 22.26 2.40 0.30
C ASP A 185 21.91 2.97 1.68
N ARG A 186 22.30 4.20 1.98
CA ARG A 186 21.99 4.91 3.23
C ARG A 186 20.47 5.10 3.50
N PHE A 187 19.61 4.96 2.49
CA PHE A 187 18.16 5.09 2.60
C PHE A 187 17.44 3.76 2.52
N ARG A 188 18.16 2.64 2.50
CA ARG A 188 17.62 1.30 2.30
C ARG A 188 17.30 0.54 3.59
N ALA A 189 17.40 1.19 4.74
CA ALA A 189 17.04 0.61 6.04
C ALA A 189 15.51 0.44 6.18
N VAL A 190 14.94 -0.49 5.40
CA VAL A 190 13.53 -0.88 5.39
C VAL A 190 13.46 -2.41 5.52
N ASP A 191 12.68 -2.88 6.49
CA ASP A 191 12.43 -4.30 6.73
C ASP A 191 11.31 -4.79 5.81
N PHE A 192 11.65 -5.45 4.69
CA PHE A 192 10.67 -6.02 3.75
C PHE A 192 10.26 -7.44 4.17
N VAL A 193 8.97 -7.64 4.42
CA VAL A 193 8.40 -8.93 4.87
C VAL A 193 7.28 -9.36 3.93
N GLN A 194 7.30 -10.62 3.51
CA GLN A 194 6.19 -11.18 2.73
C GLN A 194 5.05 -11.55 3.68
N GLN A 195 3.91 -10.85 3.54
CA GLN A 195 2.70 -11.10 4.32
C GLN A 195 1.45 -10.74 3.52
N ASP A 196 0.45 -11.61 3.56
CA ASP A 196 -0.90 -11.27 3.13
C ASP A 196 -1.68 -10.67 4.30
N LEU A 197 -2.19 -9.47 4.13
CA LEU A 197 -2.96 -8.73 5.15
C LEU A 197 -4.18 -9.51 5.66
N ARG A 198 -4.70 -10.44 4.85
CA ARG A 198 -5.84 -11.30 5.23
C ARG A 198 -5.43 -12.34 6.27
N GLU A 199 -4.21 -12.83 6.18
CA GLU A 199 -3.68 -13.91 7.02
C GLU A 199 -2.91 -13.36 8.22
N ALA A 200 -1.91 -12.52 7.95
CA ALA A 200 -1.00 -12.00 8.96
C ALA A 200 -0.72 -10.50 8.74
N MET A 201 -0.37 -9.83 9.81
CA MET A 201 0.12 -8.45 9.84
C MET A 201 1.28 -8.38 10.83
N PRO A 202 2.27 -7.50 10.63
CA PRO A 202 3.39 -7.39 11.55
C PRO A 202 2.92 -6.96 12.93
N ASP A 203 3.67 -7.39 13.95
CA ASP A 203 3.39 -6.99 15.31
C ASP A 203 3.65 -5.50 15.51
N GLY A 204 2.67 -4.84 16.14
CA GLY A 204 2.78 -3.43 16.56
C GLY A 204 3.36 -3.30 17.97
N PRO A 205 3.18 -2.16 18.58
CA PRO A 205 2.44 -1.01 18.07
C PRO A 205 3.27 -0.11 17.14
N PHE A 206 2.60 0.49 16.15
CA PHE A 206 3.19 1.45 15.22
C PHE A 206 2.73 2.88 15.54
N ASP A 207 3.60 3.85 15.31
CA ASP A 207 3.30 5.29 15.39
C ASP A 207 2.66 5.79 14.08
N LEU A 208 3.06 5.20 12.95
CA LEU A 208 2.55 5.52 11.62
C LEU A 208 2.26 4.26 10.83
N ILE A 209 1.07 4.16 10.24
CA ILE A 209 0.75 3.11 9.26
C ILE A 209 0.31 3.78 7.96
N LEU A 210 0.94 3.38 6.84
CA LEU A 210 0.49 3.71 5.50
C LEU A 210 -0.21 2.48 4.92
N CYS A 211 -1.52 2.60 4.63
CA CYS A 211 -2.30 1.57 3.95
C CYS A 211 -3.07 2.23 2.81
N ARG A 212 -2.39 2.45 1.70
CA ARG A 212 -2.87 3.31 0.61
C ARG A 212 -3.12 2.52 -0.66
N ASN A 213 -4.32 2.67 -1.21
CA ASN A 213 -4.74 2.04 -2.45
C ASN A 213 -4.64 0.48 -2.44
N VAL A 214 -4.91 -0.12 -1.30
CA VAL A 214 -4.93 -1.58 -1.10
C VAL A 214 -6.25 -1.99 -0.44
N VAL A 215 -6.36 -1.90 0.89
CA VAL A 215 -7.50 -2.44 1.63
C VAL A 215 -8.79 -1.72 1.27
N LEU A 216 -8.80 -0.42 1.35
CA LEU A 216 -10.00 0.40 1.10
C LEU A 216 -10.41 0.47 -0.37
N THR A 217 -9.48 0.20 -1.29
CA THR A 217 -9.73 0.21 -2.72
C THR A 217 -10.23 -1.14 -3.24
N TYR A 218 -9.58 -2.24 -2.85
CA TYR A 218 -9.74 -3.52 -3.56
C TYR A 218 -10.58 -4.56 -2.83
N TYR A 219 -10.81 -4.45 -1.51
CA TYR A 219 -11.60 -5.45 -0.79
C TYR A 219 -13.07 -5.06 -0.64
N ALA A 220 -13.94 -6.07 -0.64
CA ALA A 220 -15.36 -5.91 -0.37
C ALA A 220 -15.62 -5.50 1.10
N ALA A 221 -16.76 -4.84 1.35
CA ALA A 221 -17.07 -4.21 2.62
C ALA A 221 -16.82 -5.07 3.88
N PRO A 222 -17.26 -6.32 4.01
CA PRO A 222 -17.04 -7.09 5.24
C PRO A 222 -15.56 -7.32 5.52
N LEU A 223 -14.77 -7.77 4.53
CA LEU A 223 -13.34 -8.01 4.71
C LEU A 223 -12.57 -6.72 4.87
N ARG A 224 -12.90 -5.69 4.07
CA ARG A 224 -12.30 -4.36 4.16
C ARG A 224 -12.39 -3.81 5.58
N ASP A 225 -13.59 -3.85 6.18
CA ASP A 225 -13.86 -3.26 7.50
C ASP A 225 -13.13 -4.03 8.61
N LEU A 226 -13.09 -5.35 8.51
CA LEU A 226 -12.28 -6.21 9.38
C LEU A 226 -10.78 -5.87 9.28
N LEU A 227 -10.24 -5.75 8.06
CA LEU A 227 -8.82 -5.45 7.86
C LEU A 227 -8.47 -4.05 8.38
N VAL A 228 -9.31 -3.04 8.18
CA VAL A 228 -9.08 -1.69 8.71
C VAL A 228 -9.09 -1.70 10.24
N THR A 229 -10.01 -2.44 10.88
CA THR A 229 -10.04 -2.61 12.34
C THR A 229 -8.75 -3.29 12.83
N ARG A 230 -8.29 -4.36 12.18
CA ARG A 230 -7.03 -5.04 12.52
C ARG A 230 -5.81 -4.14 12.34
N ILE A 231 -5.78 -3.27 11.33
CA ILE A 231 -4.73 -2.27 11.10
C ILE A 231 -4.77 -1.21 12.22
N ALA A 232 -5.95 -0.68 12.54
CA ALA A 232 -6.11 0.31 13.59
C ALA A 232 -5.69 -0.23 14.97
N ALA A 233 -5.95 -1.51 15.26
CA ALA A 233 -5.50 -2.15 16.49
C ALA A 233 -3.97 -2.12 16.65
N ARG A 234 -3.20 -2.10 15.56
CA ARG A 234 -1.73 -2.05 15.55
C ARG A 234 -1.14 -0.64 15.70
N LEU A 235 -1.97 0.40 15.65
CA LEU A 235 -1.53 1.76 15.94
C LEU A 235 -1.43 1.99 17.45
N ARG A 236 -0.44 2.75 17.89
CA ARG A 236 -0.42 3.36 19.22
C ARG A 236 -1.59 4.35 19.39
N PRO A 237 -2.08 4.55 20.60
CA PRO A 237 -2.91 5.73 20.88
C PRO A 237 -2.17 7.00 20.42
N GLY A 238 -2.86 7.88 19.68
CA GLY A 238 -2.25 9.06 19.07
C GLY A 238 -1.53 8.83 17.75
N GLY A 239 -1.28 7.59 17.37
CA GLY A 239 -0.64 7.22 16.09
C GLY A 239 -1.48 7.54 14.87
N ALA A 240 -0.87 7.56 13.69
CA ALA A 240 -1.46 7.99 12.43
C ALA A 240 -1.66 6.84 11.44
N LEU A 241 -2.87 6.77 10.83
CA LEU A 241 -3.16 5.96 9.64
C LEU A 241 -3.25 6.86 8.42
N VAL A 242 -2.48 6.55 7.38
CA VAL A 242 -2.52 7.23 6.08
C VAL A 242 -3.23 6.33 5.07
N VAL A 243 -4.22 6.88 4.37
CA VAL A 243 -4.98 6.19 3.32
C VAL A 243 -4.79 6.86 1.96
N GLY A 244 -5.26 6.24 0.88
CA GLY A 244 -5.16 6.80 -0.48
C GLY A 244 -6.06 8.03 -0.70
N ALA A 245 -5.76 8.82 -1.72
CA ALA A 245 -6.43 10.11 -2.01
C ALA A 245 -7.96 10.03 -2.22
N HIS A 246 -8.45 8.86 -2.61
CA HIS A 246 -9.88 8.60 -2.84
C HIS A 246 -10.46 7.56 -1.87
N GLU A 247 -9.75 7.30 -0.77
CA GLU A 247 -10.13 6.34 0.25
C GLU A 247 -10.63 7.07 1.50
N SER A 248 -11.53 6.41 2.22
CA SER A 248 -12.01 6.88 3.52
C SER A 248 -12.17 5.71 4.47
N VAL A 249 -11.85 5.93 5.74
CA VAL A 249 -12.03 4.94 6.80
C VAL A 249 -13.54 4.68 6.99
N PRO A 250 -13.97 3.42 7.09
CA PRO A 250 -15.37 3.08 7.35
C PRO A 250 -15.87 3.70 8.66
N PRO A 251 -17.14 4.20 8.69
CA PRO A 251 -17.70 4.83 9.89
C PRO A 251 -17.73 3.93 11.14
N GLY A 252 -17.72 2.60 10.93
CA GLY A 252 -17.69 1.62 12.02
C GLY A 252 -16.37 1.60 12.80
N VAL A 253 -15.27 2.12 12.26
CA VAL A 253 -13.97 2.17 12.93
C VAL A 253 -13.84 3.48 13.71
N ARG A 254 -14.61 3.58 14.80
CA ARG A 254 -14.79 4.82 15.62
C ARG A 254 -13.52 5.31 16.31
N GLU A 255 -12.54 4.45 16.48
CA GLU A 255 -11.25 4.80 17.11
C GLU A 255 -10.35 5.66 16.20
N LEU A 256 -10.63 5.75 14.90
CA LEU A 256 -9.91 6.58 13.96
C LEU A 256 -10.69 7.87 13.66
N VAL A 257 -10.07 8.99 13.95
CA VAL A 257 -10.62 10.32 13.67
C VAL A 257 -9.75 11.08 12.68
N ALA A 258 -10.34 11.92 11.83
CA ALA A 258 -9.58 12.70 10.86
C ALA A 258 -8.50 13.54 11.56
N TRP A 259 -7.28 13.51 11.02
CA TRP A 259 -6.19 14.36 11.51
C TRP A 259 -6.45 15.81 11.10
N ARG A 260 -6.53 16.71 12.07
CA ARG A 260 -6.85 18.12 11.81
C ARG A 260 -5.85 18.75 10.83
N GLY A 261 -6.35 19.24 9.73
CA GLY A 261 -5.56 19.91 8.69
C GLY A 261 -4.68 18.98 7.84
N ALA A 262 -4.93 17.66 7.88
CA ALA A 262 -4.25 16.69 7.02
C ALA A 262 -5.28 15.71 6.43
N ARG A 263 -5.66 15.97 5.16
CA ARG A 263 -6.54 15.04 4.43
C ARG A 263 -5.90 13.66 4.27
N MET A 264 -6.69 12.61 4.19
CA MET A 264 -6.28 11.21 4.03
C MET A 264 -5.43 10.67 5.20
N ILE A 265 -5.39 11.39 6.31
CA ILE A 265 -4.68 10.96 7.52
C ILE A 265 -5.67 10.95 8.68
N TYR A 266 -5.63 9.85 9.43
CA TYR A 266 -6.49 9.64 10.59
C TYR A 266 -5.62 9.42 11.81
N ARG A 267 -6.06 9.89 12.96
CA ARG A 267 -5.40 9.71 14.26
C ARG A 267 -6.17 8.66 15.07
N LYS A 268 -5.47 7.73 15.68
CA LYS A 268 -6.08 6.84 16.69
C LYS A 268 -6.35 7.62 17.95
N ARG A 269 -7.58 7.56 18.46
CA ARG A 269 -7.94 8.18 19.75
C ARG A 269 -7.08 7.62 20.87
N ALA A 270 -6.74 8.44 21.87
CA ALA A 270 -6.18 7.96 23.12
C ALA A 270 -7.25 7.13 23.87
N ALA A 271 -6.83 6.07 24.53
CA ALA A 271 -7.71 5.35 25.44
C ALA A 271 -8.15 6.32 26.55
N GLY A 272 -9.46 6.54 26.70
CA GLY A 272 -10.00 7.39 27.77
C GLY A 272 -10.71 8.68 27.36
N HIS A 273 -10.77 9.03 26.06
CA HIS A 273 -11.65 10.11 25.60
C HIS A 273 -12.96 9.52 25.04
N SER A 274 -13.85 9.09 25.91
CA SER A 274 -15.28 9.02 25.62
C SER A 274 -15.71 10.49 25.46
N GLY A 275 -15.88 10.96 24.21
CA GLY A 275 -16.37 12.31 23.98
C GLY A 275 -17.81 12.42 24.47
N ASP A 276 -18.06 13.38 25.33
CA ASP A 276 -19.37 14.01 25.51
C ASP A 276 -19.79 14.72 24.21
#